data_4d487d63b791c7eb895a9f966b755459
#
_entry.id   4d487d63b791c7eb895a9f966b755459
#
_cell.length_a   1.000
_cell.length_b   1.000
_cell.length_c   1.000
_cell.angle_alpha   90.00
_cell.angle_beta   90.00
_cell.angle_gamma   90.00
#
_symmetry.space_group_name_H-M   'P 1'
#
loop_
_entity.id
_entity.type
_entity.pdbx_description
1 polymer ?
#
loop_
_entity_poly.entity_id
_entity_poly.type
_entity_poly.pdbx_seq_one_letter_code
_entity_poly.pdbx_strand_id
1 'polypeptide(L)'
;MRRIKLVILFLLACAANLVAQTSYYASIEGLTKVQLKRALHDIMQPDSTLSYGSGSHHTWEGFWQTDRMADNQVRDRYSNELRYFNPEDTTASITGIDIEHVWAKSWFGGSVTKYSDSEILRFTPARDLFNLLPSDYSANRSKSNNPIGIVTQNPAGFDNGSAKRGTTTVTYPGETVNVWEPADKWKGDFARIYFYMATCYWDIKDEEGNTLWGEESVRTLDVSEWPTLLPNVYTLMLQWARQDPVDSIEIKRNDAVFRIQGNRNPFVDLPSLSEYIWGTMVDSVFHADSVIIVPVDTIPVDTIETIQDFFENFETGVKQGYAVADATCTAATWTFDDCLLCTKTQDHVNDERGVRMRNGYIEMKEDYAEGCDSLKFYAGLFSNDKNVKFSAYYSTDQGETWTAVVENQAAGDWQQYGYKLGVEGDIRLRFVCHGSSSKRINLDDVFMSRYVPAILMGDVDGDGELTMADVRMLANAIVGKVAANYNPAVADVNGDGHITLADVTALVNIIN
;
A
#
# COMPACT_ATOMS: atom_id res chain seq x y z
N MET A 1 26.25 -5.87 32.16
CA MET A 1 27.31 -5.62 31.16
C MET A 1 27.00 -6.17 29.74
N ARG A 2 26.48 -7.39 29.58
CA ARG A 2 26.12 -7.93 28.23
C ARG A 2 25.00 -7.12 27.55
N ARG A 3 23.95 -6.73 28.27
CA ARG A 3 22.82 -5.91 27.70
C ARG A 3 23.23 -4.49 27.31
N ILE A 4 24.15 -3.87 28.07
CA ILE A 4 24.67 -2.51 27.76
C ILE A 4 25.57 -2.55 26.51
N LYS A 5 26.38 -3.60 26.32
CA LYS A 5 27.18 -3.75 25.10
C LYS A 5 26.32 -3.97 23.85
N LEU A 6 25.20 -4.70 24.00
CA LEU A 6 24.25 -4.91 22.89
C LEU A 6 23.58 -3.60 22.44
N VAL A 7 23.13 -2.79 23.41
CA VAL A 7 22.51 -1.47 23.14
C VAL A 7 23.50 -0.50 22.49
N ILE A 8 24.76 -0.47 22.94
CA ILE A 8 25.80 0.40 22.35
C ILE A 8 26.16 -0.07 20.92
N LEU A 9 26.23 -1.39 20.68
CA LEU A 9 26.49 -1.93 19.33
C LEU A 9 25.33 -1.61 18.38
N PHE A 10 24.10 -1.66 18.89
CA PHE A 10 22.88 -1.33 18.14
C PHE A 10 22.81 0.16 17.81
N LEU A 11 23.08 1.05 18.77
CA LEU A 11 23.14 2.50 18.54
C LEU A 11 24.23 2.89 17.54
N LEU A 12 25.37 2.18 17.53
CA LEU A 12 26.45 2.37 16.57
C LEU A 12 26.07 1.88 15.17
N ALA A 13 25.30 0.81 15.05
CA ALA A 13 24.79 0.30 13.77
C ALA A 13 23.72 1.26 13.17
N CYS A 14 22.79 1.75 14.00
CA CYS A 14 21.80 2.75 13.57
C CYS A 14 22.46 4.07 13.14
N ALA A 15 23.47 4.55 13.88
CA ALA A 15 24.22 5.73 13.50
C ALA A 15 25.02 5.53 12.19
N ALA A 16 25.55 4.32 11.96
CA ALA A 16 26.27 4.00 10.73
C ALA A 16 25.34 3.96 9.51
N ASN A 17 24.11 3.44 9.65
CA ASN A 17 23.11 3.43 8.56
C ASN A 17 22.61 4.84 8.25
N LEU A 18 22.34 5.67 9.26
CA LEU A 18 21.96 7.06 9.09
C LEU A 18 23.07 7.86 8.38
N VAL A 19 24.33 7.68 8.76
CA VAL A 19 25.50 8.30 8.12
C VAL A 19 25.67 7.79 6.68
N ALA A 20 25.42 6.51 6.41
CA ALA A 20 25.49 5.96 5.06
C ALA A 20 24.40 6.53 4.15
N GLN A 21 23.17 6.67 4.64
CA GLN A 21 22.05 7.19 3.87
C GLN A 21 22.18 8.70 3.61
N THR A 22 22.63 9.48 4.59
CA THR A 22 22.97 10.91 4.39
C THR A 22 24.14 11.09 3.42
N SER A 23 25.09 10.16 3.37
CA SER A 23 26.18 10.21 2.38
C SER A 23 25.71 9.85 0.97
N TYR A 24 24.73 8.93 0.82
CA TYR A 24 24.19 8.54 -0.50
C TYR A 24 23.50 9.72 -1.20
N TYR A 25 22.77 10.56 -0.45
CA TYR A 25 22.05 11.73 -0.99
C TYR A 25 22.79 13.06 -0.82
N ALA A 26 24.06 13.06 -0.44
CA ALA A 26 24.80 14.31 -0.20
C ALA A 26 24.90 15.22 -1.44
N SER A 27 24.90 14.67 -2.65
CA SER A 27 25.04 15.42 -3.90
C SER A 27 23.81 16.23 -4.30
N ILE A 28 22.64 15.96 -3.67
CA ILE A 28 21.40 16.67 -4.01
C ILE A 28 21.11 17.86 -3.10
N GLU A 29 21.88 18.04 -2.04
CA GLU A 29 21.74 19.15 -1.09
C GLU A 29 21.92 20.51 -1.78
N GLY A 30 21.01 21.45 -1.51
CA GLY A 30 21.08 22.81 -2.04
C GLY A 30 20.68 22.96 -3.51
N LEU A 31 20.17 21.90 -4.16
CA LEU A 31 19.78 21.91 -5.58
C LEU A 31 18.27 22.17 -5.77
N THR A 32 17.92 22.59 -6.98
CA THR A 32 16.53 22.87 -7.37
C THR A 32 16.21 22.21 -8.70
N LYS A 33 14.93 21.84 -8.91
CA LYS A 33 14.32 21.50 -10.19
C LYS A 33 15.19 20.58 -11.08
N VAL A 34 15.62 21.08 -12.24
CA VAL A 34 16.41 20.31 -13.21
C VAL A 34 17.77 19.89 -12.67
N GLN A 35 18.42 20.74 -11.85
CA GLN A 35 19.71 20.39 -11.24
C GLN A 35 19.54 19.26 -10.21
N LEU A 36 18.49 19.34 -9.40
CA LEU A 36 18.12 18.29 -8.45
C LEU A 36 17.83 16.97 -9.18
N LYS A 37 17.00 17.03 -10.23
CA LYS A 37 16.67 15.84 -11.02
C LYS A 37 17.91 15.23 -11.68
N ARG A 38 18.84 16.03 -12.18
CA ARG A 38 20.10 15.56 -12.77
C ARG A 38 21.00 14.88 -11.74
N ALA A 39 21.16 15.48 -10.57
CA ALA A 39 21.96 14.88 -9.50
C ALA A 39 21.36 13.58 -8.99
N LEU A 40 20.01 13.48 -8.91
CA LEU A 40 19.31 12.23 -8.63
C LEU A 40 19.57 11.19 -9.73
N HIS A 41 19.46 11.58 -11.01
CA HIS A 41 19.77 10.69 -12.13
C HIS A 41 21.14 10.02 -11.97
N ASP A 42 22.16 10.82 -11.62
CA ASP A 42 23.54 10.33 -11.50
C ASP A 42 23.69 9.27 -10.38
N ILE A 43 23.02 9.46 -9.24
CA ILE A 43 23.10 8.52 -8.10
C ILE A 43 22.14 7.34 -8.20
N MET A 44 21.14 7.41 -9.08
CA MET A 44 20.15 6.36 -9.26
C MET A 44 20.55 5.27 -10.26
N GLN A 45 21.67 5.44 -10.97
CA GLN A 45 22.11 4.43 -11.93
C GLN A 45 22.43 3.11 -11.23
N PRO A 46 21.85 1.98 -11.64
CA PRO A 46 22.17 0.69 -11.03
C PRO A 46 23.60 0.25 -11.36
N ASP A 47 24.33 -0.24 -10.35
CA ASP A 47 25.66 -0.85 -10.55
C ASP A 47 25.57 -2.11 -11.41
N SER A 48 24.47 -2.85 -11.27
CA SER A 48 24.19 -4.08 -12.03
C SER A 48 22.69 -4.37 -12.04
N THR A 49 22.25 -5.18 -13.00
CA THR A 49 20.88 -5.71 -13.05
C THR A 49 20.88 -7.22 -13.21
N LEU A 50 19.88 -7.89 -12.67
CA LEU A 50 19.66 -9.30 -12.91
C LEU A 50 19.29 -9.57 -14.37
N SER A 51 19.56 -10.76 -14.85
CA SER A 51 19.06 -11.20 -16.16
C SER A 51 17.55 -11.38 -16.11
N TYR A 52 16.87 -11.06 -17.21
CA TYR A 52 15.42 -11.26 -17.27
C TYR A 52 15.04 -12.74 -17.29
N GLY A 53 14.05 -13.13 -16.51
CA GLY A 53 13.49 -14.48 -16.47
C GLY A 53 13.76 -15.25 -15.18
N SER A 54 13.77 -16.58 -15.26
CA SER A 54 13.98 -17.51 -14.16
C SER A 54 15.40 -18.13 -14.21
N GLY A 55 15.88 -18.56 -13.04
CA GLY A 55 17.20 -19.12 -12.83
C GLY A 55 18.05 -18.28 -11.87
N SER A 56 19.26 -18.77 -11.55
CA SER A 56 20.20 -18.03 -10.71
C SER A 56 20.62 -16.72 -11.37
N HIS A 57 20.67 -15.65 -10.59
CA HIS A 57 20.93 -14.28 -11.04
C HIS A 57 19.93 -13.75 -12.08
N HIS A 58 18.65 -14.18 -11.96
CA HIS A 58 17.55 -13.72 -12.80
C HIS A 58 16.45 -13.04 -11.98
N THR A 59 15.50 -12.43 -12.68
CA THR A 59 14.41 -11.62 -12.08
C THR A 59 13.63 -12.36 -11.00
N TRP A 60 13.35 -13.66 -11.16
CA TRP A 60 12.60 -14.44 -10.17
C TRP A 60 13.35 -14.62 -8.85
N GLU A 61 14.68 -14.78 -8.90
CA GLU A 61 15.51 -14.76 -7.68
C GLU A 61 15.44 -13.36 -7.00
N GLY A 62 15.40 -12.30 -7.81
CA GLY A 62 15.16 -10.95 -7.32
C GLY A 62 13.81 -10.81 -6.62
N PHE A 63 12.74 -11.28 -7.23
CA PHE A 63 11.39 -11.21 -6.65
C PHE A 63 11.25 -11.99 -5.33
N TRP A 64 11.95 -13.11 -5.19
CA TRP A 64 12.05 -13.81 -3.91
C TRP A 64 12.55 -12.90 -2.78
N GLN A 65 13.46 -11.98 -3.08
CA GLN A 65 14.04 -11.06 -2.11
C GLN A 65 13.22 -9.77 -1.94
N THR A 66 12.57 -9.29 -3.00
CA THR A 66 11.91 -7.97 -3.04
C THR A 66 10.41 -8.03 -2.84
N ASP A 67 9.74 -9.10 -3.29
CA ASP A 67 8.27 -9.16 -3.38
C ASP A 67 7.68 -10.40 -2.69
N ARG A 68 8.44 -11.02 -1.79
CA ARG A 68 7.97 -12.11 -0.94
C ARG A 68 7.37 -11.56 0.35
N MET A 69 6.15 -11.97 0.64
CA MET A 69 5.45 -11.71 1.89
C MET A 69 5.69 -12.84 2.92
N ALA A 70 5.07 -12.73 4.10
CA ALA A 70 4.99 -13.83 5.05
C ALA A 70 4.44 -15.10 4.35
N ASP A 71 4.80 -16.27 4.87
CA ASP A 71 4.38 -17.57 4.34
C ASP A 71 4.72 -17.83 2.87
N ASN A 72 5.74 -17.13 2.35
CA ASN A 72 6.20 -17.19 0.97
C ASN A 72 5.18 -16.71 -0.08
N GLN A 73 4.14 -15.99 0.32
CA GLN A 73 3.18 -15.42 -0.61
C GLN A 73 3.86 -14.38 -1.52
N VAL A 74 3.44 -14.37 -2.79
CA VAL A 74 3.85 -13.35 -3.77
C VAL A 74 3.10 -12.06 -3.51
N ARG A 75 3.81 -10.94 -3.51
CA ARG A 75 3.19 -9.63 -3.51
C ARG A 75 2.79 -9.23 -4.93
N ASP A 76 1.56 -9.54 -5.28
CA ASP A 76 0.96 -9.14 -6.55
C ASP A 76 0.18 -7.82 -6.36
N ARG A 77 0.62 -6.76 -7.09
CA ARG A 77 -0.06 -5.45 -7.07
C ARG A 77 -1.18 -5.33 -8.11
N TYR A 78 -1.41 -6.39 -8.87
CA TYR A 78 -2.32 -6.40 -10.00
C TYR A 78 -3.59 -7.25 -9.75
N SER A 79 -3.55 -8.12 -8.74
CA SER A 79 -4.70 -8.92 -8.33
C SER A 79 -4.72 -9.19 -6.83
N ASN A 80 -5.84 -9.73 -6.34
CA ASN A 80 -5.96 -10.25 -4.97
C ASN A 80 -5.79 -11.78 -4.93
N GLU A 81 -5.38 -12.39 -6.04
CA GLU A 81 -5.16 -13.83 -6.13
C GLU A 81 -3.94 -14.26 -5.31
N LEU A 82 -4.11 -15.26 -4.46
CA LEU A 82 -3.04 -15.77 -3.62
C LEU A 82 -2.16 -16.74 -4.42
N ARG A 83 -0.87 -16.45 -4.47
CA ARG A 83 0.14 -17.31 -5.09
C ARG A 83 1.39 -17.30 -4.22
N TYR A 84 2.18 -18.36 -4.31
CA TYR A 84 3.28 -18.60 -3.39
C TYR A 84 4.55 -18.93 -4.11
N PHE A 85 5.67 -18.39 -3.62
CA PHE A 85 6.99 -18.82 -4.02
C PHE A 85 7.27 -20.24 -3.53
N ASN A 86 8.06 -21.00 -4.31
CA ASN A 86 8.58 -22.27 -3.85
C ASN A 86 9.86 -22.04 -3.01
N PRO A 87 9.86 -22.30 -1.69
CA PRO A 87 11.05 -22.09 -0.86
C PRO A 87 12.20 -23.07 -1.16
N GLU A 88 11.92 -24.18 -1.86
CA GLU A 88 12.94 -25.15 -2.27
C GLU A 88 13.60 -24.78 -3.61
N ASP A 89 12.96 -23.89 -4.38
CA ASP A 89 13.54 -23.32 -5.61
C ASP A 89 13.12 -21.84 -5.75
N THR A 90 13.91 -20.98 -5.14
CA THR A 90 13.68 -19.53 -5.06
C THR A 90 13.94 -18.79 -6.37
N THR A 91 14.37 -19.52 -7.40
CA THR A 91 14.71 -18.99 -8.75
C THR A 91 13.65 -19.34 -9.78
N ALA A 92 12.70 -20.21 -9.44
CA ALA A 92 11.65 -20.66 -10.34
C ALA A 92 10.58 -19.61 -10.58
N SER A 93 10.04 -19.62 -11.79
CA SER A 93 8.81 -18.88 -12.11
C SER A 93 7.60 -19.50 -11.43
N ILE A 94 6.57 -18.69 -11.17
CA ILE A 94 5.34 -19.11 -10.51
C ILE A 94 4.22 -19.21 -11.55
N THR A 95 3.49 -20.31 -11.53
CA THR A 95 2.35 -20.50 -12.45
C THR A 95 1.29 -19.43 -12.22
N GLY A 96 0.86 -18.76 -13.29
CA GLY A 96 -0.15 -17.70 -13.24
C GLY A 96 0.38 -16.33 -12.86
N ILE A 97 1.70 -16.20 -12.65
CA ILE A 97 2.37 -14.91 -12.43
C ILE A 97 3.38 -14.68 -13.56
N ASP A 98 3.35 -13.49 -14.14
CA ASP A 98 4.31 -12.99 -15.11
C ASP A 98 5.27 -11.96 -14.47
N ILE A 99 6.35 -11.66 -15.18
CA ILE A 99 7.20 -10.49 -14.90
C ILE A 99 6.61 -9.32 -15.66
N GLU A 100 6.03 -8.37 -14.92
CA GLU A 100 5.42 -7.18 -15.50
C GLU A 100 6.42 -6.01 -15.54
N HIS A 101 6.43 -5.30 -16.67
CA HIS A 101 7.09 -4.02 -16.81
C HIS A 101 6.10 -2.89 -16.53
N VAL A 102 6.27 -2.15 -15.44
CA VAL A 102 5.41 -1.00 -15.10
C VAL A 102 5.44 0.03 -16.21
N TRP A 103 6.63 0.42 -16.68
CA TRP A 103 6.82 1.07 -17.96
C TRP A 103 7.00 0.02 -19.02
N ALA A 104 6.02 -0.12 -19.88
CA ALA A 104 5.91 -1.22 -20.82
C ALA A 104 7.19 -1.41 -21.66
N LYS A 105 7.56 -2.66 -21.85
CA LYS A 105 8.73 -3.05 -22.65
C LYS A 105 8.76 -2.41 -24.03
N SER A 106 7.60 -2.26 -24.68
CA SER A 106 7.48 -1.63 -25.99
C SER A 106 7.74 -0.12 -26.00
N TRP A 107 7.80 0.51 -24.81
CA TRP A 107 8.18 1.93 -24.72
C TRP A 107 9.67 2.15 -24.90
N PHE A 108 10.49 1.11 -24.70
CA PHE A 108 11.93 1.13 -24.93
C PHE A 108 12.23 0.62 -26.34
N GLY A 109 13.28 1.11 -26.96
CA GLY A 109 13.74 0.59 -28.23
C GLY A 109 13.45 1.47 -29.45
N GLY A 110 13.06 2.71 -29.25
CA GLY A 110 12.85 3.67 -30.33
C GLY A 110 11.60 3.33 -31.16
N SER A 111 11.75 3.12 -32.47
CA SER A 111 10.67 2.56 -33.29
C SER A 111 10.44 1.10 -32.94
N VAL A 112 9.18 0.68 -32.84
CA VAL A 112 8.72 -0.69 -32.51
C VAL A 112 9.34 -1.74 -33.44
N THR A 113 9.84 -1.32 -34.57
CA THR A 113 10.46 -2.19 -35.62
C THR A 113 11.97 -2.28 -35.50
N LYS A 114 12.63 -1.46 -34.66
CA LYS A 114 14.12 -1.41 -34.64
C LYS A 114 14.72 -2.54 -33.81
N TYR A 115 14.10 -2.93 -32.71
CA TYR A 115 14.63 -3.94 -31.80
C TYR A 115 13.63 -5.07 -31.57
N SER A 116 14.13 -6.30 -31.56
CA SER A 116 13.37 -7.46 -31.13
C SER A 116 13.16 -7.46 -29.62
N ASP A 117 12.16 -8.21 -29.14
CA ASP A 117 11.90 -8.39 -27.71
C ASP A 117 13.14 -8.82 -26.92
N SER A 118 13.97 -9.70 -27.50
CA SER A 118 15.18 -10.18 -26.85
C SER A 118 16.31 -9.14 -26.80
N GLU A 119 16.33 -8.18 -27.70
CA GLU A 119 17.27 -7.07 -27.68
C GLU A 119 16.83 -6.02 -26.67
N ILE A 120 15.53 -5.69 -26.61
CA ILE A 120 14.96 -4.78 -25.61
C ILE A 120 15.25 -5.28 -24.18
N LEU A 121 15.16 -6.59 -23.95
CA LEU A 121 15.45 -7.18 -22.64
C LEU A 121 16.93 -7.13 -22.23
N ARG A 122 17.82 -6.63 -23.09
CA ARG A 122 19.23 -6.35 -22.74
C ARG A 122 19.42 -4.94 -22.18
N PHE A 123 18.49 -4.03 -22.42
CA PHE A 123 18.58 -2.66 -21.91
C PHE A 123 18.33 -2.63 -20.40
N THR A 124 19.08 -1.80 -19.71
CA THR A 124 19.01 -1.67 -18.25
C THR A 124 17.59 -1.42 -17.72
N PRO A 125 16.79 -0.45 -18.25
CA PRO A 125 15.45 -0.19 -17.74
C PRO A 125 14.47 -1.36 -17.90
N ALA A 126 14.73 -2.28 -18.84
CA ALA A 126 13.92 -3.48 -19.03
C ALA A 126 14.28 -4.61 -18.03
N ARG A 127 15.33 -4.43 -17.24
CA ARG A 127 15.80 -5.40 -16.22
C ARG A 127 15.85 -4.81 -14.82
N ASP A 128 15.60 -3.52 -14.68
CA ASP A 128 15.60 -2.85 -13.40
C ASP A 128 14.44 -3.32 -12.54
N LEU A 129 14.74 -3.82 -11.34
CA LEU A 129 13.74 -4.31 -10.39
C LEU A 129 12.76 -3.21 -9.94
N PHE A 130 13.11 -1.92 -10.02
CA PHE A 130 12.14 -0.86 -9.78
C PHE A 130 11.09 -0.74 -10.90
N ASN A 131 11.39 -1.20 -12.11
CA ASN A 131 10.43 -1.28 -13.20
C ASN A 131 9.71 -2.64 -13.29
N LEU A 132 10.22 -3.67 -12.60
CA LEU A 132 9.71 -5.03 -12.70
C LEU A 132 8.92 -5.41 -11.44
N LEU A 133 7.71 -5.95 -11.63
CA LEU A 133 6.85 -6.46 -10.56
C LEU A 133 6.34 -7.86 -10.92
N PRO A 134 6.17 -8.77 -9.95
CA PRO A 134 5.36 -9.96 -10.17
C PRO A 134 3.90 -9.55 -10.34
N SER A 135 3.23 -10.06 -11.35
CA SER A 135 1.86 -9.67 -11.71
C SER A 135 1.03 -10.87 -12.14
N ASP A 136 -0.21 -10.93 -11.72
CA ASP A 136 -1.19 -11.86 -12.31
C ASP A 136 -1.15 -11.81 -13.83
N TYR A 137 -1.12 -12.99 -14.44
CA TYR A 137 -1.02 -13.18 -15.88
C TYR A 137 -2.13 -12.47 -16.67
N SER A 138 -3.38 -12.55 -16.18
CA SER A 138 -4.53 -11.95 -16.87
C SER A 138 -4.52 -10.43 -16.76
N ALA A 139 -4.14 -9.92 -15.59
CA ALA A 139 -3.99 -8.50 -15.33
C ALA A 139 -2.87 -7.88 -16.17
N ASN A 140 -1.68 -8.51 -16.21
CA ASN A 140 -0.56 -8.10 -17.03
C ASN A 140 -0.97 -8.00 -18.51
N ARG A 141 -1.56 -9.06 -19.06
CA ARG A 141 -2.01 -9.06 -20.46
C ARG A 141 -3.09 -8.01 -20.73
N SER A 142 -3.97 -7.78 -19.76
CA SER A 142 -4.97 -6.74 -19.91
C SER A 142 -4.36 -5.34 -19.87
N LYS A 143 -3.37 -5.09 -18.98
CA LYS A 143 -2.62 -3.84 -18.95
C LYS A 143 -1.90 -3.60 -20.28
N SER A 144 -1.21 -4.63 -20.82
CA SER A 144 -0.44 -4.48 -22.05
C SER A 144 0.49 -3.24 -21.96
N ASN A 145 0.56 -2.43 -23.02
CA ASN A 145 1.32 -1.18 -23.07
C ASN A 145 0.47 0.08 -22.75
N ASN A 146 -0.75 -0.10 -22.22
CA ASN A 146 -1.58 1.03 -21.89
C ASN A 146 -0.93 1.91 -20.82
N PRO A 147 -0.96 3.24 -20.97
CA PRO A 147 -0.50 4.15 -19.94
C PRO A 147 -1.39 4.06 -18.70
N ILE A 148 -0.85 4.54 -17.59
CA ILE A 148 -1.59 4.60 -16.33
C ILE A 148 -2.57 5.79 -16.34
N GLY A 149 -3.74 5.64 -15.71
CA GLY A 149 -4.74 6.71 -15.65
C GLY A 149 -5.98 6.33 -14.88
N ILE A 150 -6.85 7.30 -14.65
CA ILE A 150 -8.15 7.09 -14.00
C ILE A 150 -9.13 6.55 -15.02
N VAL A 151 -9.69 5.37 -14.80
CA VAL A 151 -10.72 4.78 -15.65
C VAL A 151 -12.05 5.47 -15.40
N THR A 152 -12.57 6.19 -16.39
CA THR A 152 -13.88 6.85 -16.33
C THR A 152 -14.98 6.07 -17.04
N GLN A 153 -14.62 5.18 -17.97
CA GLN A 153 -15.52 4.30 -18.67
C GLN A 153 -14.87 2.94 -18.86
N ASN A 154 -15.64 1.88 -18.68
CA ASN A 154 -15.18 0.51 -18.87
C ASN A 154 -16.03 -0.24 -19.91
N PRO A 155 -15.95 0.12 -21.20
CA PRO A 155 -16.86 -0.39 -22.24
C PRO A 155 -16.59 -1.86 -22.66
N ALA A 156 -15.39 -2.38 -22.41
CA ALA A 156 -15.01 -3.77 -22.72
C ALA A 156 -13.95 -4.24 -21.72
N GLY A 157 -14.12 -3.87 -20.46
CA GLY A 157 -13.03 -3.72 -19.57
C GLY A 157 -12.59 -4.99 -18.86
N PHE A 158 -11.42 -4.87 -18.33
CA PHE A 158 -10.89 -5.75 -17.30
C PHE A 158 -11.11 -5.06 -15.95
N ASP A 159 -11.68 -5.77 -15.00
CA ASP A 159 -11.81 -5.38 -13.61
C ASP A 159 -11.80 -6.66 -12.78
N ASN A 160 -10.80 -6.81 -11.93
CA ASN A 160 -10.65 -7.96 -11.03
C ASN A 160 -10.80 -7.57 -9.55
N GLY A 161 -11.35 -6.37 -9.29
CA GLY A 161 -11.50 -5.82 -7.94
C GLY A 161 -10.21 -5.25 -7.33
N SER A 162 -9.05 -5.49 -7.95
CA SER A 162 -7.74 -4.95 -7.51
C SER A 162 -7.15 -3.97 -8.53
N ALA A 163 -7.45 -4.15 -9.80
CA ALA A 163 -7.01 -3.27 -10.87
C ALA A 163 -8.03 -3.30 -12.00
N LYS A 164 -8.06 -2.27 -12.82
CA LYS A 164 -9.00 -2.17 -13.92
C LYS A 164 -8.38 -1.55 -15.18
N ARG A 165 -8.89 -1.95 -16.35
CA ARG A 165 -8.61 -1.32 -17.63
C ARG A 165 -9.89 -0.78 -18.22
N GLY A 166 -9.83 0.42 -18.73
CA GLY A 166 -10.93 1.08 -19.43
C GLY A 166 -10.44 2.29 -20.18
N THR A 167 -11.34 3.21 -20.50
CA THR A 167 -10.99 4.47 -21.13
C THR A 167 -11.10 5.64 -20.16
N THR A 168 -10.34 6.68 -20.44
CA THR A 168 -10.36 7.94 -19.71
C THR A 168 -10.48 9.11 -20.67
N THR A 169 -11.13 10.18 -20.19
CA THR A 169 -11.11 11.52 -20.79
C THR A 169 -10.59 12.58 -19.83
N VAL A 170 -10.32 12.19 -18.59
CA VAL A 170 -9.86 13.10 -17.53
C VAL A 170 -8.36 13.12 -17.40
N THR A 171 -7.68 11.98 -17.50
CA THR A 171 -6.21 11.91 -17.42
C THR A 171 -5.56 12.48 -18.70
N TYR A 172 -6.21 12.34 -19.84
CA TYR A 172 -5.72 12.80 -21.16
C TYR A 172 -6.74 13.75 -21.78
N PRO A 173 -6.75 15.04 -21.40
CA PRO A 173 -7.76 16.01 -21.88
C PRO A 173 -7.76 16.13 -23.40
N GLY A 174 -8.95 16.01 -23.99
CA GLY A 174 -9.15 16.12 -25.44
C GLY A 174 -9.01 14.79 -26.20
N GLU A 175 -8.63 13.71 -25.55
CA GLU A 175 -8.53 12.38 -26.12
C GLU A 175 -9.31 11.34 -25.30
N THR A 176 -9.79 10.29 -25.97
CA THR A 176 -10.25 9.06 -25.28
C THR A 176 -9.14 8.03 -25.35
N VAL A 177 -8.50 7.76 -24.22
CA VAL A 177 -7.33 6.90 -24.13
C VAL A 177 -7.64 5.65 -23.32
N ASN A 178 -7.19 4.47 -23.80
CA ASN A 178 -7.19 3.28 -22.99
C ASN A 178 -6.12 3.42 -21.91
N VAL A 179 -6.51 3.17 -20.66
CA VAL A 179 -5.63 3.29 -19.50
C VAL A 179 -5.76 2.10 -18.56
N TRP A 180 -4.75 1.93 -17.73
CA TRP A 180 -4.73 1.03 -16.62
C TRP A 180 -4.79 1.81 -15.30
N GLU A 181 -5.67 1.40 -14.39
CA GLU A 181 -5.77 1.98 -13.06
C GLU A 181 -5.54 0.89 -11.99
N PRO A 182 -4.50 1.01 -11.14
CA PRO A 182 -4.28 0.12 -10.01
C PRO A 182 -5.27 0.38 -8.88
N ALA A 183 -5.40 -0.55 -7.94
CA ALA A 183 -6.13 -0.34 -6.69
C ALA A 183 -5.57 0.85 -5.90
N ASP A 184 -6.43 1.51 -5.13
CA ASP A 184 -6.09 2.74 -4.39
C ASP A 184 -4.87 2.54 -3.47
N LYS A 185 -4.76 1.39 -2.83
CA LYS A 185 -3.65 1.00 -1.93
C LYS A 185 -2.29 0.81 -2.62
N TRP A 186 -2.22 0.88 -3.94
CA TRP A 186 -1.00 0.73 -4.73
C TRP A 186 -0.72 1.95 -5.61
N LYS A 187 -1.57 2.97 -5.59
CA LYS A 187 -1.44 4.14 -6.44
C LYS A 187 -0.14 4.90 -6.19
N GLY A 188 0.25 5.01 -4.92
CA GLY A 188 1.52 5.62 -4.53
C GLY A 188 2.73 4.84 -4.99
N ASP A 189 2.72 3.50 -4.85
CA ASP A 189 3.79 2.61 -5.35
C ASP A 189 4.04 2.87 -6.84
N PHE A 190 2.96 2.87 -7.66
CA PHE A 190 3.09 3.12 -9.09
C PHE A 190 3.57 4.54 -9.39
N ALA A 191 3.11 5.55 -8.65
CA ALA A 191 3.55 6.92 -8.82
C ALA A 191 5.06 7.05 -8.55
N ARG A 192 5.57 6.47 -7.48
CA ARG A 192 7.00 6.49 -7.13
C ARG A 192 7.86 5.69 -8.11
N ILE A 193 7.31 4.65 -8.74
CA ILE A 193 7.98 3.98 -9.87
C ILE A 193 8.03 4.89 -11.09
N TYR A 194 6.96 5.62 -11.40
CA TYR A 194 6.95 6.58 -12.51
C TYR A 194 7.97 7.72 -12.31
N PHE A 195 8.05 8.28 -11.10
CA PHE A 195 9.07 9.27 -10.77
C PHE A 195 10.48 8.72 -10.89
N TYR A 196 10.70 7.50 -10.41
CA TYR A 196 11.99 6.81 -10.54
C TYR A 196 12.38 6.64 -12.00
N MET A 197 11.52 6.05 -12.81
CA MET A 197 11.81 5.77 -14.21
C MET A 197 12.06 7.06 -15.02
N ALA A 198 11.27 8.11 -14.78
CA ALA A 198 11.42 9.41 -15.42
C ALA A 198 12.69 10.15 -15.00
N THR A 199 13.24 9.85 -13.81
CA THR A 199 14.48 10.44 -13.33
C THR A 199 15.70 9.63 -13.76
N CYS A 200 15.64 8.32 -13.61
CA CYS A 200 16.77 7.41 -13.87
C CYS A 200 17.06 7.22 -15.37
N TYR A 201 16.04 7.31 -16.23
CA TYR A 201 16.16 6.85 -17.63
C TYR A 201 15.73 7.88 -18.70
N TRP A 202 15.63 9.16 -18.37
CA TRP A 202 15.17 10.19 -19.32
C TRP A 202 16.05 10.32 -20.58
N ASP A 203 17.34 10.04 -20.46
CA ASP A 203 18.36 10.23 -21.53
C ASP A 203 18.84 8.93 -22.17
N ILE A 204 18.14 7.83 -21.94
CA ILE A 204 18.57 6.51 -22.43
C ILE A 204 18.72 6.51 -23.94
N LYS A 205 19.86 6.01 -24.43
CA LYS A 205 20.23 6.00 -25.85
C LYS A 205 20.71 4.64 -26.30
N ASP A 206 20.60 4.41 -27.62
CA ASP A 206 21.25 3.29 -28.27
C ASP A 206 22.76 3.56 -28.55
N GLU A 207 23.44 2.57 -29.09
CA GLU A 207 24.87 2.66 -29.45
C GLU A 207 25.15 3.77 -30.47
N GLU A 208 24.15 4.18 -31.27
CA GLU A 208 24.28 5.23 -32.29
C GLU A 208 23.90 6.63 -31.70
N GLY A 209 23.50 6.71 -30.43
CA GLY A 209 23.13 7.93 -29.74
C GLY A 209 21.70 8.38 -29.96
N ASN A 210 20.81 7.56 -30.55
CA ASN A 210 19.39 7.86 -30.66
C ASN A 210 18.68 7.53 -29.36
N THR A 211 17.61 8.29 -29.04
CA THR A 211 16.77 7.97 -27.87
C THR A 211 16.16 6.56 -28.00
N LEU A 212 16.15 5.83 -26.90
CA LEU A 212 15.47 4.53 -26.84
C LEU A 212 13.96 4.66 -26.56
N TRP A 213 13.44 5.85 -26.26
CA TRP A 213 12.00 6.03 -26.10
C TRP A 213 11.28 5.95 -27.43
N GLY A 214 10.34 5.01 -27.53
CA GLY A 214 9.57 4.74 -28.73
C GLY A 214 8.28 5.55 -28.84
N GLU A 215 7.60 5.42 -29.98
CA GLU A 215 6.34 6.12 -30.25
C GLU A 215 5.22 5.80 -29.24
N GLU A 216 5.26 4.63 -28.62
CA GLU A 216 4.24 4.22 -27.63
C GLU A 216 4.39 4.94 -26.27
N SER A 217 5.53 5.54 -26.00
CA SER A 217 5.78 6.32 -24.77
C SER A 217 5.24 7.75 -24.81
N VAL A 218 4.87 8.27 -25.97
CA VAL A 218 4.52 9.70 -26.20
C VAL A 218 3.29 10.19 -25.41
N ARG A 219 2.47 9.27 -24.91
CA ARG A 219 1.35 9.63 -24.01
C ARG A 219 1.77 9.79 -22.54
N THR A 220 2.98 9.42 -22.22
CA THR A 220 3.53 9.49 -20.86
C THR A 220 4.68 10.48 -20.79
N LEU A 221 5.51 10.55 -21.86
CA LEU A 221 6.79 11.25 -21.89
C LEU A 221 6.82 12.35 -22.95
N ASP A 222 7.49 13.45 -22.63
CA ASP A 222 7.93 14.47 -23.58
C ASP A 222 9.41 14.31 -23.99
N VAL A 223 10.09 13.29 -23.47
CA VAL A 223 11.51 12.92 -23.76
C VAL A 223 12.49 14.06 -23.47
N SER A 224 12.15 14.97 -22.59
CA SER A 224 13.04 16.06 -22.12
C SER A 224 13.73 15.69 -20.80
N GLU A 225 14.83 16.38 -20.49
CA GLU A 225 15.46 16.24 -19.16
C GLU A 225 14.50 16.62 -18.03
N TRP A 226 13.69 17.66 -18.26
CA TRP A 226 12.66 18.13 -17.35
C TRP A 226 11.50 18.73 -18.17
N PRO A 227 10.27 18.37 -17.86
CA PRO A 227 9.80 17.52 -16.77
C PRO A 227 9.91 16.01 -17.04
N THR A 228 10.20 15.57 -18.24
CA THR A 228 10.21 14.18 -18.74
C THR A 228 8.83 13.53 -18.79
N LEU A 229 8.05 13.64 -17.71
CA LEU A 229 6.63 13.25 -17.70
C LEU A 229 5.76 14.38 -18.25
N LEU A 230 4.74 14.04 -19.02
CA LEU A 230 3.74 15.02 -19.46
C LEU A 230 3.00 15.63 -18.26
N PRO A 231 2.54 16.91 -18.34
CA PRO A 231 1.89 17.61 -17.23
C PRO A 231 0.70 16.85 -16.61
N ASN A 232 -0.15 16.26 -17.42
CA ASN A 232 -1.29 15.45 -16.98
C ASN A 232 -0.84 14.18 -16.24
N VAL A 233 0.29 13.60 -16.62
CA VAL A 233 0.83 12.39 -16.00
C VAL A 233 1.47 12.70 -14.66
N TYR A 234 2.41 13.67 -14.59
CA TYR A 234 3.03 13.97 -13.29
C TYR A 234 2.02 14.54 -12.29
N THR A 235 1.02 15.30 -12.73
CA THR A 235 -0.04 15.78 -11.85
C THR A 235 -0.84 14.62 -11.23
N LEU A 236 -1.19 13.61 -12.03
CA LEU A 236 -1.84 12.40 -11.53
C LEU A 236 -0.94 11.63 -10.57
N MET A 237 0.35 11.47 -10.91
CA MET A 237 1.31 10.75 -10.06
C MET A 237 1.52 11.46 -8.71
N LEU A 238 1.60 12.79 -8.69
CA LEU A 238 1.66 13.57 -7.44
C LEU A 238 0.41 13.37 -6.58
N GLN A 239 -0.77 13.41 -7.22
CA GLN A 239 -2.03 13.11 -6.51
C GLN A 239 -2.01 11.72 -5.88
N TRP A 240 -1.58 10.71 -6.62
CA TRP A 240 -1.54 9.33 -6.14
C TRP A 240 -0.49 9.12 -5.05
N ALA A 241 0.69 9.73 -5.18
CA ALA A 241 1.73 9.67 -4.16
C ALA A 241 1.30 10.30 -2.81
N ARG A 242 0.44 11.35 -2.86
CA ARG A 242 -0.15 11.97 -1.66
C ARG A 242 -1.29 11.13 -1.06
N GLN A 243 -2.08 10.43 -1.91
CA GLN A 243 -3.19 9.57 -1.47
C GLN A 243 -2.71 8.27 -0.83
N ASP A 244 -1.57 7.76 -1.29
CA ASP A 244 -0.97 6.50 -0.87
C ASP A 244 0.50 6.77 -0.50
N PRO A 245 0.76 7.24 0.74
CA PRO A 245 2.11 7.53 1.23
C PRO A 245 2.98 6.28 1.29
N VAL A 246 4.30 6.47 1.34
CA VAL A 246 5.27 5.38 1.48
C VAL A 246 4.98 4.54 2.71
N ASP A 247 4.90 3.24 2.52
CA ASP A 247 4.70 2.26 3.57
C ASP A 247 5.97 1.42 3.85
N SER A 248 5.92 0.59 4.89
CA SER A 248 7.03 -0.29 5.27
C SER A 248 7.35 -1.35 4.20
N ILE A 249 6.42 -1.64 3.31
CA ILE A 249 6.56 -2.59 2.22
C ILE A 249 7.48 -2.03 1.15
N GLU A 250 7.24 -0.78 0.74
CA GLU A 250 8.08 -0.10 -0.24
C GLU A 250 9.50 0.13 0.30
N ILE A 251 9.63 0.50 1.59
CA ILE A 251 10.94 0.68 2.23
C ILE A 251 11.74 -0.62 2.21
N LYS A 252 11.13 -1.74 2.64
CA LYS A 252 11.79 -3.06 2.60
C LYS A 252 12.17 -3.48 1.18
N ARG A 253 11.30 -3.19 0.20
CA ARG A 253 11.58 -3.45 -1.20
C ARG A 253 12.74 -2.60 -1.70
N ASN A 254 12.77 -1.32 -1.39
CA ASN A 254 13.85 -0.40 -1.75
C ASN A 254 15.21 -0.88 -1.20
N ASP A 255 15.25 -1.31 0.07
CA ASP A 255 16.43 -1.90 0.69
C ASP A 255 16.86 -3.23 0.04
N ALA A 256 15.91 -4.06 -0.35
CA ALA A 256 16.21 -5.32 -1.02
C ALA A 256 16.76 -5.09 -2.43
N VAL A 257 16.19 -4.16 -3.20
CA VAL A 257 16.71 -3.77 -4.51
C VAL A 257 18.09 -3.17 -4.39
N PHE A 258 18.34 -2.32 -3.39
CA PHE A 258 19.67 -1.75 -3.14
C PHE A 258 20.74 -2.84 -2.94
N ARG A 259 20.43 -3.89 -2.18
CA ARG A 259 21.36 -5.02 -1.99
C ARG A 259 21.66 -5.78 -3.29
N ILE A 260 20.74 -5.77 -4.25
CA ILE A 260 20.87 -6.50 -5.54
C ILE A 260 21.51 -5.62 -6.62
N GLN A 261 21.06 -4.37 -6.73
CA GLN A 261 21.39 -3.47 -7.85
C GLN A 261 22.35 -2.33 -7.51
N GLY A 262 22.59 -2.05 -6.21
CA GLY A 262 23.46 -0.96 -5.74
C GLY A 262 22.80 0.42 -5.74
N ASN A 263 21.58 0.56 -6.26
CA ASN A 263 20.88 1.82 -6.31
C ASN A 263 19.56 1.80 -5.53
N ARG A 264 19.03 3.00 -5.22
CA ARG A 264 17.80 3.20 -4.45
C ARG A 264 16.76 3.99 -5.25
N ASN A 265 15.50 3.81 -4.91
CA ASN A 265 14.45 4.75 -5.34
C ASN A 265 14.37 5.90 -4.33
N PRO A 266 14.85 7.11 -4.67
CA PRO A 266 14.84 8.23 -3.76
C PRO A 266 13.43 8.73 -3.44
N PHE A 267 12.44 8.46 -4.27
CA PHE A 267 11.05 8.84 -4.02
C PHE A 267 10.36 7.95 -2.97
N VAL A 268 11.02 6.85 -2.58
CA VAL A 268 10.65 6.03 -1.40
C VAL A 268 11.39 6.54 -0.17
N ASP A 269 12.69 6.83 -0.27
CA ASP A 269 13.50 7.29 0.87
C ASP A 269 13.16 8.73 1.29
N LEU A 270 12.89 9.58 0.32
CA LEU A 270 12.65 11.02 0.44
C LEU A 270 11.41 11.41 -0.38
N PRO A 271 10.19 11.04 0.04
CA PRO A 271 8.96 11.16 -0.76
C PRO A 271 8.68 12.58 -1.25
N SER A 272 9.08 13.59 -0.48
CA SER A 272 8.94 15.01 -0.83
C SER A 272 9.70 15.43 -2.09
N LEU A 273 10.71 14.66 -2.53
CA LEU A 273 11.48 14.98 -3.75
C LEU A 273 10.60 15.15 -5.00
N SER A 274 9.49 14.44 -5.08
CA SER A 274 8.53 14.59 -6.18
C SER A 274 7.94 16.00 -6.25
N GLU A 275 7.72 16.63 -5.10
CA GLU A 275 7.23 18.01 -5.01
C GLU A 275 8.27 19.04 -5.48
N TYR A 276 9.56 18.81 -5.21
CA TYR A 276 10.65 19.67 -5.66
C TYR A 276 10.95 19.55 -7.16
N ILE A 277 10.55 18.42 -7.78
CA ILE A 277 10.80 18.20 -9.21
C ILE A 277 9.57 18.55 -10.05
N TRP A 278 8.37 18.17 -9.63
CA TRP A 278 7.14 18.32 -10.42
C TRP A 278 5.98 18.99 -9.69
N GLY A 279 6.07 19.18 -8.38
CA GLY A 279 4.96 19.64 -7.55
C GLY A 279 5.06 21.10 -7.12
N THR A 280 4.51 21.37 -5.96
CA THR A 280 4.38 22.73 -5.42
C THR A 280 5.70 23.37 -4.99
N MET A 281 6.75 22.58 -4.80
CA MET A 281 8.07 23.04 -4.35
C MET A 281 9.10 23.12 -5.49
N VAL A 282 8.67 23.11 -6.74
CA VAL A 282 9.53 23.04 -7.93
C VAL A 282 10.57 24.17 -8.03
N ASP A 283 10.29 25.34 -7.48
CA ASP A 283 11.20 26.48 -7.46
C ASP A 283 11.93 26.66 -6.11
N SER A 284 11.73 25.73 -5.17
CA SER A 284 12.37 25.74 -3.85
C SER A 284 13.69 24.97 -3.87
N VAL A 285 14.61 25.37 -3.00
CA VAL A 285 15.88 24.66 -2.79
C VAL A 285 15.63 23.44 -1.93
N PHE A 286 16.13 22.27 -2.36
CA PHE A 286 16.04 21.04 -1.58
C PHE A 286 17.10 21.04 -0.46
N HIS A 287 16.67 20.71 0.75
CA HIS A 287 17.54 20.53 1.92
C HIS A 287 17.21 19.18 2.57
N ALA A 288 18.19 18.29 2.61
CA ALA A 288 18.02 16.94 3.17
C ALA A 288 17.70 16.96 4.68
N ASP A 289 18.20 17.96 5.40
CA ASP A 289 17.92 18.14 6.84
C ASP A 289 16.47 18.55 7.13
N SER A 290 15.72 18.96 6.10
CA SER A 290 14.28 19.26 6.20
C SER A 290 13.41 18.00 6.10
N VAL A 291 14.00 16.87 5.77
CA VAL A 291 13.28 15.62 5.58
C VAL A 291 13.54 14.72 6.78
N ILE A 292 12.52 14.45 7.56
CA ILE A 292 12.59 13.44 8.64
C ILE A 292 12.65 12.08 7.98
N ILE A 293 13.87 11.55 7.83
CA ILE A 293 14.07 10.14 7.51
C ILE A 293 13.69 9.36 8.76
N VAL A 294 12.52 8.75 8.79
CA VAL A 294 12.17 7.81 9.85
C VAL A 294 12.97 6.52 9.62
N PRO A 295 13.99 6.20 10.43
CA PRO A 295 14.72 4.97 10.27
C PRO A 295 13.81 3.80 10.63
N VAL A 296 13.52 2.92 9.68
CA VAL A 296 12.75 1.70 9.90
C VAL A 296 13.50 0.67 10.77
N ASP A 297 14.79 0.84 11.00
CA ASP A 297 15.65 -0.12 11.72
C ASP A 297 15.69 0.04 13.26
N THR A 298 14.81 0.82 13.88
CA THR A 298 14.77 0.94 15.35
C THR A 298 13.82 -0.03 16.04
N ILE A 299 13.14 -0.89 15.30
CA ILE A 299 12.33 -1.96 15.88
C ILE A 299 13.05 -3.30 15.69
N PRO A 300 13.41 -4.03 16.76
CA PRO A 300 14.00 -5.35 16.64
C PRO A 300 13.09 -6.25 15.79
N VAL A 301 13.68 -6.97 14.82
CA VAL A 301 12.97 -7.87 13.90
C VAL A 301 12.17 -8.97 14.62
N ASP A 302 12.47 -9.24 15.88
CA ASP A 302 11.77 -10.24 16.70
C ASP A 302 10.55 -9.69 17.47
N THR A 303 10.16 -8.41 17.27
CA THR A 303 9.01 -7.80 17.96
C THR A 303 8.21 -6.85 17.08
N ILE A 304 8.37 -6.91 15.75
CA ILE A 304 7.33 -6.36 14.86
C ILE A 304 6.26 -7.45 14.80
N GLU A 305 5.35 -7.43 15.74
CA GLU A 305 4.00 -7.89 15.45
C GLU A 305 3.60 -7.08 14.22
N THR A 306 3.44 -7.74 13.10
CA THR A 306 2.91 -7.11 11.90
C THR A 306 1.52 -6.62 12.29
N ILE A 307 1.38 -5.30 12.51
CA ILE A 307 0.07 -4.68 12.74
C ILE A 307 -0.71 -4.94 11.46
N GLN A 308 -1.53 -5.98 11.49
CA GLN A 308 -2.35 -6.41 10.35
C GLN A 308 -3.80 -6.06 10.64
N ASP A 309 -4.52 -5.68 9.60
CA ASP A 309 -5.97 -5.67 9.65
C ASP A 309 -6.47 -7.06 10.10
N PHE A 310 -7.52 -7.10 10.88
CA PHE A 310 -8.10 -8.36 11.33
C PHE A 310 -8.86 -9.04 10.19
N PHE A 311 -8.56 -10.30 9.93
CA PHE A 311 -9.29 -11.09 8.95
C PHE A 311 -9.54 -12.51 9.43
N GLU A 312 -10.80 -12.81 9.71
CA GLU A 312 -11.26 -14.15 10.11
C GLU A 312 -12.06 -14.78 8.98
N ASN A 313 -11.49 -15.79 8.35
CA ASN A 313 -12.12 -16.56 7.28
C ASN A 313 -12.65 -17.94 7.72
N PHE A 314 -12.58 -18.26 9.00
CA PHE A 314 -13.07 -19.51 9.59
C PHE A 314 -12.54 -20.82 8.96
N GLU A 315 -11.51 -20.77 8.14
CA GLU A 315 -10.95 -21.94 7.43
C GLU A 315 -10.25 -22.92 8.36
N THR A 316 -9.77 -22.44 9.51
CA THR A 316 -9.20 -23.28 10.56
C THR A 316 -10.19 -23.49 11.72
N GLY A 317 -9.85 -24.36 12.63
CA GLY A 317 -10.68 -24.66 13.78
C GLY A 317 -11.67 -25.82 13.57
N VAL A 318 -12.22 -26.32 14.67
CA VAL A 318 -13.21 -27.40 14.69
C VAL A 318 -14.30 -27.07 15.69
N LYS A 319 -15.51 -26.91 15.21
CA LYS A 319 -16.72 -26.73 16.03
C LYS A 319 -17.90 -27.51 15.40
N GLN A 320 -18.07 -28.72 15.85
CA GLN A 320 -19.18 -29.60 15.39
C GLN A 320 -20.38 -29.51 16.34
N GLY A 321 -21.55 -29.39 15.76
CA GLY A 321 -22.82 -29.30 16.53
C GLY A 321 -23.04 -27.89 17.16
N TYR A 322 -24.21 -27.75 17.80
CA TYR A 322 -24.75 -26.45 18.23
C TYR A 322 -24.59 -26.16 19.72
N ALA A 323 -24.05 -27.08 20.52
CA ALA A 323 -23.78 -26.84 21.94
C ALA A 323 -22.74 -25.75 22.10
N VAL A 324 -22.86 -24.94 23.14
CA VAL A 324 -21.90 -23.85 23.46
C VAL A 324 -20.49 -24.44 23.60
N ALA A 325 -19.57 -23.91 22.87
CA ALA A 325 -18.13 -24.20 23.00
C ALA A 325 -17.27 -23.15 22.28
N ASP A 326 -16.04 -23.02 22.75
CA ASP A 326 -15.03 -22.18 22.08
C ASP A 326 -14.34 -22.97 20.95
N ALA A 327 -13.93 -22.24 19.92
CA ALA A 327 -13.06 -22.76 18.87
C ALA A 327 -12.06 -21.67 18.45
N THR A 328 -10.77 -22.06 18.39
CA THR A 328 -9.75 -21.21 17.78
C THR A 328 -9.84 -21.36 16.28
N CYS A 329 -10.10 -20.26 15.60
CA CYS A 329 -10.21 -20.15 14.16
C CYS A 329 -8.95 -19.48 13.57
N THR A 330 -9.03 -18.89 12.39
CA THR A 330 -7.84 -18.40 11.68
C THR A 330 -7.21 -17.18 12.39
N ALA A 331 -8.03 -16.19 12.77
CA ALA A 331 -7.52 -14.95 13.36
C ALA A 331 -7.77 -14.86 14.88
N ALA A 332 -8.81 -15.52 15.41
CA ALA A 332 -9.19 -15.41 16.82
C ALA A 332 -9.81 -16.69 17.37
N THR A 333 -9.93 -16.74 18.70
CA THR A 333 -10.79 -17.71 19.37
C THR A 333 -12.19 -17.13 19.51
N TRP A 334 -13.20 -17.90 19.12
CA TRP A 334 -14.60 -17.51 19.18
C TRP A 334 -15.40 -18.43 20.10
N THR A 335 -16.27 -17.88 20.89
CA THR A 335 -17.36 -18.64 21.54
C THR A 335 -18.49 -18.80 20.55
N PHE A 336 -18.95 -20.03 20.36
CA PHE A 336 -20.10 -20.40 19.52
C PHE A 336 -21.24 -20.85 20.42
N ASP A 337 -22.36 -20.15 20.40
CA ASP A 337 -23.62 -20.55 21.06
C ASP A 337 -24.70 -20.75 20.00
N ASP A 338 -25.27 -21.95 19.92
CA ASP A 338 -26.21 -22.41 18.88
C ASP A 338 -25.70 -22.15 17.44
N CYS A 339 -24.38 -22.23 17.26
CA CYS A 339 -23.64 -22.03 16.02
C CYS A 339 -22.61 -23.14 15.81
N LEU A 340 -22.19 -23.38 14.58
CA LEU A 340 -21.13 -24.33 14.23
C LEU A 340 -20.30 -23.88 13.05
N LEU A 341 -19.11 -24.42 12.92
CA LEU A 341 -18.32 -24.33 11.68
C LEU A 341 -18.88 -25.29 10.65
N CYS A 342 -19.27 -24.76 9.51
CA CYS A 342 -19.90 -25.51 8.41
C CYS A 342 -18.91 -25.67 7.23
N THR A 343 -19.34 -26.41 6.22
CA THR A 343 -18.60 -26.63 4.99
C THR A 343 -19.49 -26.42 3.77
N LYS A 344 -18.88 -26.16 2.62
CA LYS A 344 -19.46 -25.74 1.35
C LYS A 344 -20.63 -26.55 0.79
N THR A 345 -20.93 -27.78 1.29
CA THR A 345 -21.85 -28.69 0.62
C THR A 345 -23.32 -28.23 0.62
N GLN A 346 -23.76 -27.48 1.65
CA GLN A 346 -25.11 -26.91 1.76
C GLN A 346 -25.12 -25.48 2.25
N ASP A 347 -23.94 -24.94 2.58
CA ASP A 347 -23.77 -23.66 3.18
C ASP A 347 -23.23 -22.66 2.14
N HIS A 348 -23.55 -21.40 2.35
CA HIS A 348 -22.89 -20.30 1.66
C HIS A 348 -21.62 -19.94 2.42
N VAL A 349 -20.48 -20.18 1.81
CA VAL A 349 -19.14 -19.85 2.32
C VAL A 349 -18.29 -19.39 1.13
N ASN A 350 -17.33 -18.52 1.37
CA ASN A 350 -16.50 -18.01 0.29
C ASN A 350 -15.43 -19.03 -0.13
N ASP A 351 -14.77 -19.68 0.83
CA ASP A 351 -13.78 -20.72 0.57
C ASP A 351 -14.33 -22.14 0.88
N GLU A 352 -13.76 -22.87 1.84
CA GLU A 352 -14.18 -24.23 2.17
C GLU A 352 -15.07 -24.27 3.42
N ARG A 353 -14.97 -23.27 4.32
CA ARG A 353 -15.64 -23.20 5.61
C ARG A 353 -16.22 -21.82 5.89
N GLY A 354 -17.09 -21.77 6.86
CA GLY A 354 -17.70 -20.58 7.42
C GLY A 354 -18.54 -20.94 8.63
N VAL A 355 -19.40 -20.06 9.07
CA VAL A 355 -20.25 -20.27 10.24
C VAL A 355 -21.71 -20.46 9.84
N ARG A 356 -22.37 -21.48 10.40
CA ARG A 356 -23.83 -21.62 10.36
C ARG A 356 -24.42 -21.29 11.71
N MET A 357 -25.33 -20.34 11.77
CA MET A 357 -25.94 -19.82 12.97
C MET A 357 -27.46 -20.12 13.00
N ARG A 358 -27.98 -20.43 14.18
CA ARG A 358 -29.41 -20.67 14.42
C ARG A 358 -30.04 -19.57 15.26
N ASN A 359 -30.18 -19.77 16.58
CA ASN A 359 -30.76 -18.78 17.51
C ASN A 359 -29.75 -18.48 18.63
N GLY A 360 -28.58 -18.00 18.26
CA GLY A 360 -27.48 -17.77 19.17
C GLY A 360 -26.47 -16.79 18.59
N TYR A 361 -25.24 -16.93 19.01
CA TYR A 361 -24.20 -15.95 18.63
C TYR A 361 -22.83 -16.60 18.44
N ILE A 362 -21.95 -15.88 17.74
CA ILE A 362 -20.51 -16.05 17.87
C ILE A 362 -19.91 -14.77 18.42
N GLU A 363 -18.89 -14.91 19.24
CA GLU A 363 -18.25 -13.80 19.97
C GLU A 363 -16.75 -14.01 20.09
N MET A 364 -15.95 -12.98 19.81
CA MET A 364 -14.50 -13.02 20.03
C MET A 364 -14.20 -13.15 21.54
N LYS A 365 -13.22 -14.00 21.86
CA LYS A 365 -12.75 -14.20 23.24
C LYS A 365 -11.71 -13.18 23.66
N GLU A 366 -10.87 -12.78 22.72
CA GLU A 366 -9.81 -11.81 22.88
C GLU A 366 -10.16 -10.54 22.13
N ASP A 367 -9.64 -9.40 22.63
CA ASP A 367 -9.76 -8.13 21.94
C ASP A 367 -8.72 -8.04 20.81
N TYR A 368 -9.09 -7.37 19.73
CA TYR A 368 -8.17 -6.89 18.71
C TYR A 368 -7.73 -5.48 19.11
N ALA A 369 -6.44 -5.27 19.33
CA ALA A 369 -5.89 -4.07 19.97
C ALA A 369 -5.79 -2.84 19.05
N GLU A 370 -5.90 -3.03 17.73
CA GLU A 370 -5.66 -1.97 16.75
C GLU A 370 -6.92 -1.14 16.42
N GLY A 371 -7.99 -1.33 17.16
CA GLY A 371 -9.26 -0.66 16.89
C GLY A 371 -9.93 -1.11 15.59
N CYS A 372 -10.98 -0.41 15.19
CA CYS A 372 -11.70 -0.72 13.95
C CYS A 372 -12.21 0.55 13.27
N ASP A 373 -11.66 0.86 12.10
CA ASP A 373 -12.18 1.93 11.27
C ASP A 373 -13.43 1.48 10.51
N SER A 374 -13.39 0.30 9.91
CA SER A 374 -14.53 -0.30 9.21
C SER A 374 -14.61 -1.80 9.41
N LEU A 375 -15.83 -2.30 9.57
CA LEU A 375 -16.17 -3.72 9.66
C LEU A 375 -16.81 -4.17 8.36
N LYS A 376 -16.35 -5.29 7.80
CA LYS A 376 -16.97 -5.97 6.66
C LYS A 376 -17.14 -7.46 6.98
N PHE A 377 -18.19 -8.08 6.47
CA PHE A 377 -18.40 -9.53 6.58
C PHE A 377 -19.39 -9.99 5.53
N TYR A 378 -19.33 -11.26 5.18
CA TYR A 378 -20.37 -11.90 4.36
C TYR A 378 -21.42 -12.54 5.24
N ALA A 379 -22.69 -12.38 4.86
CA ALA A 379 -23.80 -13.08 5.50
C ALA A 379 -24.95 -13.31 4.51
N GLY A 380 -25.73 -14.36 4.76
CA GLY A 380 -26.90 -14.65 3.96
C GLY A 380 -27.74 -15.78 4.54
N LEU A 381 -28.89 -16.03 3.94
CA LEU A 381 -29.77 -17.12 4.33
C LEU A 381 -29.11 -18.49 4.06
N PHE A 382 -29.23 -19.41 4.99
CA PHE A 382 -28.83 -20.79 4.75
C PHE A 382 -29.83 -21.49 3.80
N SER A 383 -29.36 -22.02 2.70
CA SER A 383 -30.17 -22.80 1.75
C SER A 383 -31.47 -22.08 1.33
N ASN A 384 -32.63 -22.65 1.60
CA ASN A 384 -33.93 -22.07 1.30
C ASN A 384 -34.66 -21.48 2.52
N ASP A 385 -33.93 -21.22 3.62
CA ASP A 385 -34.50 -20.60 4.81
C ASP A 385 -35.01 -19.19 4.48
N LYS A 386 -35.98 -18.67 5.22
CA LYS A 386 -36.61 -17.37 4.97
C LYS A 386 -36.91 -16.65 6.26
N ASN A 387 -36.98 -15.32 6.18
CA ASN A 387 -37.37 -14.45 7.29
C ASN A 387 -36.51 -14.65 8.53
N VAL A 388 -35.19 -14.68 8.35
CA VAL A 388 -34.21 -14.67 9.43
C VAL A 388 -33.59 -13.28 9.53
N LYS A 389 -33.28 -12.87 10.75
CA LYS A 389 -32.59 -11.60 11.03
C LYS A 389 -31.29 -11.89 11.75
N PHE A 390 -30.37 -10.95 11.63
CA PHE A 390 -29.13 -10.96 12.41
C PHE A 390 -28.83 -9.57 12.97
N SER A 391 -27.94 -9.53 13.94
CA SER A 391 -27.36 -8.31 14.51
C SER A 391 -25.85 -8.47 14.64
N ALA A 392 -25.12 -7.37 14.52
CA ALA A 392 -23.69 -7.29 14.81
C ALA A 392 -23.43 -6.23 15.86
N TYR A 393 -22.53 -6.52 16.77
CA TYR A 393 -22.16 -5.64 17.89
C TYR A 393 -20.64 -5.59 18.03
N TYR A 394 -20.15 -4.53 18.66
CA TYR A 394 -18.80 -4.46 19.16
C TYR A 394 -18.77 -4.09 20.63
N SER A 395 -17.68 -4.44 21.31
CA SER A 395 -17.37 -4.06 22.68
C SER A 395 -15.96 -3.47 22.75
N THR A 396 -15.77 -2.46 23.61
CA THR A 396 -14.46 -1.86 23.95
C THR A 396 -14.10 -2.03 25.42
N ASP A 397 -14.84 -2.88 26.13
CA ASP A 397 -14.69 -3.15 27.56
C ASP A 397 -14.68 -4.65 27.87
N GLN A 398 -14.01 -5.43 27.00
CA GLN A 398 -13.80 -6.88 27.13
C GLN A 398 -15.10 -7.68 27.14
N GLY A 399 -16.17 -7.14 26.51
CA GLY A 399 -17.47 -7.81 26.38
C GLY A 399 -18.43 -7.57 27.55
N GLU A 400 -18.12 -6.62 28.46
CA GLU A 400 -19.03 -6.24 29.52
C GLU A 400 -20.25 -5.50 28.97
N THR A 401 -20.04 -4.59 28.01
CA THR A 401 -21.13 -3.90 27.30
C THR A 401 -20.98 -4.00 25.79
N TRP A 402 -22.08 -3.90 25.06
CA TRP A 402 -22.13 -4.09 23.62
C TRP A 402 -22.81 -2.92 22.93
N THR A 403 -22.14 -2.35 21.95
CA THR A 403 -22.66 -1.31 21.06
C THR A 403 -23.11 -1.92 19.74
N ALA A 404 -24.31 -1.58 19.30
CA ALA A 404 -24.84 -2.10 18.05
C ALA A 404 -24.14 -1.48 16.84
N VAL A 405 -23.64 -2.34 15.95
CA VAL A 405 -23.26 -1.98 14.58
C VAL A 405 -24.50 -1.96 13.70
N VAL A 406 -25.27 -3.02 13.79
CA VAL A 406 -26.57 -3.17 13.12
C VAL A 406 -27.46 -4.09 13.95
N GLU A 407 -28.74 -3.77 14.03
CA GLU A 407 -29.72 -4.58 14.75
C GLU A 407 -30.86 -5.05 13.85
N ASN A 408 -31.25 -6.31 14.04
CA ASN A 408 -32.40 -6.90 13.37
C ASN A 408 -32.38 -6.76 11.83
N GLN A 409 -31.18 -6.76 11.23
CA GLN A 409 -31.00 -6.77 9.77
C GLN A 409 -31.62 -8.02 9.19
N ALA A 410 -32.50 -7.85 8.23
CA ALA A 410 -33.04 -8.99 7.48
C ALA A 410 -31.93 -9.65 6.64
N ALA A 411 -31.73 -10.93 6.81
CA ALA A 411 -30.84 -11.70 5.96
C ALA A 411 -31.51 -11.93 4.60
N GLY A 412 -30.76 -11.69 3.54
CA GLY A 412 -31.14 -11.92 2.15
C GLY A 412 -30.28 -13.00 1.51
N ASP A 413 -30.03 -12.84 0.22
CA ASP A 413 -29.06 -13.63 -0.53
C ASP A 413 -27.65 -13.43 0.04
N TRP A 414 -26.73 -14.33 -0.27
CA TRP A 414 -25.35 -14.25 0.16
C TRP A 414 -24.68 -12.97 -0.36
N GLN A 415 -24.25 -12.09 0.53
CA GLN A 415 -23.66 -10.80 0.17
C GLN A 415 -22.75 -10.26 1.27
N GLN A 416 -21.89 -9.30 0.88
CA GLN A 416 -21.05 -8.56 1.81
C GLN A 416 -21.84 -7.41 2.46
N TYR A 417 -21.68 -7.25 3.75
CA TYR A 417 -22.12 -6.09 4.53
C TYR A 417 -20.89 -5.29 4.96
N GLY A 418 -21.02 -3.97 5.02
CA GLY A 418 -19.94 -3.06 5.42
C GLY A 418 -20.44 -1.90 6.27
N TYR A 419 -19.71 -1.58 7.33
CA TYR A 419 -20.06 -0.53 8.29
C TYR A 419 -18.80 0.25 8.69
N LYS A 420 -18.91 1.58 8.74
CA LYS A 420 -17.89 2.46 9.32
C LYS A 420 -18.08 2.49 10.82
N LEU A 421 -17.04 2.22 11.61
CA LEU A 421 -17.09 2.20 13.06
C LEU A 421 -16.31 3.37 13.68
N GLY A 422 -15.06 3.57 13.29
CA GLY A 422 -14.19 4.62 13.84
C GLY A 422 -13.85 4.39 15.31
N VAL A 423 -13.64 3.14 15.71
CA VAL A 423 -13.36 2.75 17.12
C VAL A 423 -11.86 2.65 17.30
N GLU A 424 -11.33 3.41 18.24
CA GLU A 424 -9.92 3.37 18.65
C GLU A 424 -9.71 2.38 19.81
N GLY A 425 -8.55 1.73 19.83
CA GLY A 425 -8.13 0.81 20.89
C GLY A 425 -8.81 -0.55 20.85
N ASP A 426 -8.80 -1.24 21.97
CA ASP A 426 -9.27 -2.62 22.09
C ASP A 426 -10.73 -2.80 21.65
N ILE A 427 -10.96 -3.76 20.76
CA ILE A 427 -12.30 -4.06 20.23
C ILE A 427 -12.51 -5.56 20.07
N ARG A 428 -13.71 -6.05 20.39
CA ARG A 428 -14.16 -7.39 20.02
C ARG A 428 -15.54 -7.36 19.40
N LEU A 429 -15.85 -8.39 18.62
CA LEU A 429 -17.08 -8.50 17.86
C LEU A 429 -18.00 -9.60 18.40
N ARG A 430 -19.31 -9.38 18.25
CA ARG A 430 -20.36 -10.38 18.45
C ARG A 430 -21.33 -10.32 17.28
N PHE A 431 -21.62 -11.48 16.69
CA PHE A 431 -22.69 -11.65 15.70
C PHE A 431 -23.80 -12.50 16.30
N VAL A 432 -25.03 -12.06 16.15
CA VAL A 432 -26.21 -12.74 16.71
C VAL A 432 -27.17 -13.10 15.59
N CYS A 433 -27.62 -14.34 15.56
CA CYS A 433 -28.69 -14.78 14.66
C CYS A 433 -30.02 -14.89 15.42
N HIS A 434 -31.04 -14.23 14.93
CA HIS A 434 -32.40 -14.27 15.46
C HIS A 434 -33.24 -15.29 14.66
N GLY A 435 -32.84 -16.56 14.72
CA GLY A 435 -33.39 -17.60 13.94
C GLY A 435 -34.03 -18.72 14.75
N SER A 436 -33.87 -19.96 14.32
CA SER A 436 -34.33 -21.18 14.98
C SER A 436 -33.65 -22.44 14.40
N SER A 437 -34.02 -23.62 14.83
CA SER A 437 -33.49 -24.86 14.23
C SER A 437 -33.78 -25.01 12.73
N SER A 438 -34.78 -24.29 12.20
CA SER A 438 -35.17 -24.29 10.78
C SER A 438 -35.11 -22.93 10.12
N LYS A 439 -34.46 -21.94 10.78
CA LYS A 439 -34.27 -20.57 10.28
C LYS A 439 -32.86 -20.17 10.62
N ARG A 440 -31.98 -20.24 9.64
CA ARG A 440 -30.52 -20.14 9.83
C ARG A 440 -29.92 -19.11 8.87
N ILE A 441 -28.76 -18.62 9.24
CA ILE A 441 -27.90 -17.85 8.34
C ILE A 441 -26.52 -18.51 8.25
N ASN A 442 -25.79 -18.16 7.20
CA ASN A 442 -24.36 -18.31 7.12
C ASN A 442 -23.66 -16.97 7.35
N LEU A 443 -22.45 -17.01 7.88
CA LEU A 443 -21.56 -15.88 8.08
C LEU A 443 -20.13 -16.29 7.71
N ASP A 444 -19.37 -15.38 7.09
CA ASP A 444 -18.00 -15.65 6.69
C ASP A 444 -17.21 -14.36 6.47
N ASP A 445 -15.88 -14.48 6.33
CA ASP A 445 -14.95 -13.40 5.98
C ASP A 445 -15.16 -12.11 6.79
N VAL A 446 -14.99 -12.23 8.10
CA VAL A 446 -15.07 -11.07 8.99
C VAL A 446 -13.76 -10.28 8.91
N PHE A 447 -13.85 -9.07 8.40
CA PHE A 447 -12.73 -8.16 8.22
C PHE A 447 -12.94 -6.88 9.04
N MET A 448 -11.93 -6.50 9.85
CA MET A 448 -11.83 -5.16 10.43
C MET A 448 -10.58 -4.47 9.87
N SER A 449 -10.77 -3.33 9.21
CA SER A 449 -9.63 -2.43 9.01
C SER A 449 -9.28 -1.77 10.34
N ARG A 450 -7.99 -1.72 10.67
CA ARG A 450 -7.53 -1.06 11.89
C ARG A 450 -7.99 0.40 11.93
N TYR A 451 -8.14 0.92 13.14
CA TYR A 451 -8.38 2.35 13.33
C TYR A 451 -7.11 3.14 12.99
N VAL A 452 -7.25 4.11 12.12
CA VAL A 452 -6.20 5.09 11.84
C VAL A 452 -6.77 6.45 12.25
N PRO A 453 -6.20 7.10 13.28
CA PRO A 453 -6.63 8.43 13.67
C PRO A 453 -6.63 9.37 12.47
N ALA A 454 -7.67 10.15 12.30
CA ALA A 454 -7.66 11.20 11.30
C ALA A 454 -6.53 12.17 11.63
N ILE A 455 -5.65 12.42 10.64
CA ILE A 455 -4.61 13.44 10.80
C ILE A 455 -5.31 14.78 10.95
N LEU A 456 -5.28 15.32 12.14
CA LEU A 456 -5.85 16.63 12.44
C LEU A 456 -4.78 17.69 12.16
N MET A 457 -4.84 18.31 10.99
CA MET A 457 -3.88 19.36 10.62
C MET A 457 -3.97 20.52 11.63
N GLY A 458 -2.83 20.84 12.22
CA GLY A 458 -2.73 21.85 13.28
C GLY A 458 -2.66 21.30 14.70
N ASP A 459 -2.96 20.03 14.93
CA ASP A 459 -2.79 19.35 16.23
C ASP A 459 -1.29 18.99 16.41
N VAL A 460 -0.51 20.01 16.70
CA VAL A 460 0.97 19.86 16.74
C VAL A 460 1.46 19.32 18.08
N ASP A 461 0.61 19.23 19.12
CA ASP A 461 0.95 18.61 20.39
C ASP A 461 0.41 17.18 20.53
N GLY A 462 -0.44 16.75 19.57
CA GLY A 462 -0.93 15.38 19.44
C GLY A 462 -1.98 14.99 20.48
N ASP A 463 -2.71 15.99 21.05
CA ASP A 463 -3.73 15.73 22.05
C ASP A 463 -5.13 15.43 21.47
N GLY A 464 -5.28 15.52 20.14
CA GLY A 464 -6.51 15.26 19.40
C GLY A 464 -7.48 16.45 19.32
N GLU A 465 -7.10 17.62 19.83
CA GLU A 465 -7.91 18.84 19.81
C GLU A 465 -7.13 20.01 19.17
N LEU A 466 -7.80 20.87 18.41
CA LEU A 466 -7.20 22.11 17.94
C LEU A 466 -7.43 23.22 18.94
N THR A 467 -6.38 23.63 19.64
CA THR A 467 -6.44 24.60 20.72
C THR A 467 -5.36 25.68 20.61
N MET A 468 -5.41 26.68 21.50
CA MET A 468 -4.34 27.67 21.63
C MET A 468 -3.02 27.09 22.15
N ALA A 469 -3.00 25.81 22.60
CA ALA A 469 -1.76 25.09 22.95
C ALA A 469 -0.98 24.80 21.69
N ASP A 470 -1.66 24.32 20.63
CA ASP A 470 -1.07 24.05 19.31
C ASP A 470 -0.52 25.33 18.65
N VAL A 471 -1.32 26.40 18.67
CA VAL A 471 -0.86 27.72 18.17
C VAL A 471 0.45 28.15 18.83
N ARG A 472 0.55 27.96 20.13
CA ARG A 472 1.73 28.31 20.92
C ARG A 472 2.90 27.38 20.65
N MET A 473 2.63 26.08 20.50
CA MET A 473 3.65 25.09 20.18
C MET A 473 4.21 25.31 18.78
N LEU A 474 3.34 25.53 17.79
CA LEU A 474 3.72 25.84 16.42
C LEU A 474 4.56 27.13 16.33
N ALA A 475 4.10 28.20 17.00
CA ALA A 475 4.86 29.47 17.03
C ALA A 475 6.24 29.31 17.71
N ASN A 476 6.33 28.49 18.76
CA ASN A 476 7.60 28.20 19.41
C ASN A 476 8.52 27.37 18.52
N ALA A 477 8.00 26.39 17.79
CA ALA A 477 8.79 25.58 16.87
C ALA A 477 9.40 26.44 15.73
N ILE A 478 8.65 27.37 15.17
CA ILE A 478 9.11 28.31 14.13
C ILE A 478 10.30 29.16 14.61
N VAL A 479 10.36 29.52 15.89
CA VAL A 479 11.50 30.27 16.47
C VAL A 479 12.58 29.35 17.08
N GLY A 480 12.56 28.07 16.74
CA GLY A 480 13.59 27.09 17.15
C GLY A 480 13.42 26.53 18.57
N LYS A 481 12.25 26.72 19.21
CA LYS A 481 11.90 26.16 20.54
C LYS A 481 10.98 24.96 20.39
N VAL A 482 11.52 23.86 19.89
CA VAL A 482 10.76 22.63 19.61
C VAL A 482 10.53 21.84 20.89
N ALA A 483 9.27 21.56 21.22
CA ALA A 483 8.90 20.69 22.35
C ALA A 483 9.07 19.20 21.97
N ALA A 484 9.24 18.32 22.98
CA ALA A 484 9.50 16.89 22.75
C ALA A 484 8.31 16.15 22.08
N ASN A 485 7.09 16.64 22.28
CA ASN A 485 5.87 16.10 21.68
C ASN A 485 5.38 16.89 20.45
N TYR A 486 6.19 17.81 19.91
CA TYR A 486 5.83 18.55 18.70
C TYR A 486 5.78 17.63 17.48
N ASN A 487 4.63 17.64 16.80
CA ASN A 487 4.42 16.87 15.57
C ASN A 487 4.53 17.79 14.33
N PRO A 488 5.65 17.79 13.60
CA PRO A 488 5.82 18.63 12.41
C PRO A 488 4.95 18.18 11.22
N ALA A 489 4.47 16.92 11.20
CA ALA A 489 3.69 16.39 10.09
C ALA A 489 2.32 17.06 9.91
N VAL A 490 1.82 17.71 10.96
CA VAL A 490 0.53 18.43 10.98
C VAL A 490 0.69 19.95 11.09
N ALA A 491 1.91 20.45 10.99
CA ALA A 491 2.23 21.83 11.26
C ALA A 491 2.04 22.80 10.08
N ASP A 492 2.03 22.29 8.86
CA ASP A 492 1.70 23.04 7.63
C ASP A 492 0.18 23.12 7.48
N VAL A 493 -0.41 24.02 8.24
CA VAL A 493 -1.89 24.12 8.38
C VAL A 493 -2.53 24.73 7.13
N ASN A 494 -1.80 25.59 6.42
CA ASN A 494 -2.31 26.23 5.20
C ASN A 494 -2.01 25.42 3.93
N GLY A 495 -1.19 24.34 4.02
CA GLY A 495 -0.85 23.45 2.94
C GLY A 495 0.07 24.08 1.87
N ASP A 496 0.86 25.11 2.25
CA ASP A 496 1.76 25.79 1.31
C ASP A 496 3.17 25.15 1.24
N GLY A 497 3.39 24.06 2.00
CA GLY A 497 4.66 23.33 2.06
C GLY A 497 5.71 23.95 2.98
N HIS A 498 5.35 24.99 3.74
CA HIS A 498 6.28 25.71 4.62
C HIS A 498 5.64 25.90 6.00
N ILE A 499 6.37 25.51 7.04
CA ILE A 499 5.94 25.80 8.41
C ILE A 499 6.39 27.21 8.79
N THR A 500 5.47 28.18 8.74
CA THR A 500 5.72 29.61 8.92
C THR A 500 4.68 30.28 9.81
N LEU A 501 4.78 31.59 10.01
CA LEU A 501 3.74 32.35 10.69
C LEU A 501 2.39 32.34 9.95
N ALA A 502 2.37 31.98 8.66
CA ALA A 502 1.12 31.83 7.92
C ALA A 502 0.31 30.65 8.49
N ASP A 503 0.96 29.55 8.90
CA ASP A 503 0.32 28.39 9.51
C ASP A 503 -0.23 28.69 10.89
N VAL A 504 0.51 29.47 11.67
CA VAL A 504 0.01 29.99 12.96
C VAL A 504 -1.27 30.80 12.75
N THR A 505 -1.29 31.63 11.70
CA THR A 505 -2.47 32.42 11.35
C THR A 505 -3.62 31.54 10.86
N ALA A 506 -3.33 30.54 10.02
CA ALA A 506 -4.31 29.57 9.53
C ALA A 506 -4.93 28.79 10.70
N LEU A 507 -4.09 28.30 11.62
CA LEU A 507 -4.52 27.55 12.80
C LEU A 507 -5.41 28.42 13.73
N VAL A 508 -5.02 29.66 13.98
CA VAL A 508 -5.86 30.61 14.77
C VAL A 508 -7.22 30.80 14.11
N ASN A 509 -7.27 30.89 12.77
CA ASN A 509 -8.55 31.04 12.05
C ASN A 509 -9.44 29.79 12.08
N ILE A 510 -8.85 28.61 12.22
CA ILE A 510 -9.61 27.34 12.36
C ILE A 510 -10.21 27.23 13.77
N ILE A 511 -9.47 27.68 14.79
CA ILE A 511 -9.87 27.59 16.21
C ILE A 511 -10.97 28.63 16.59
N ASN A 512 -11.02 29.77 15.91
CA ASN A 512 -11.99 30.84 16.16
C ASN A 512 -13.26 30.70 15.32
#